data_e630ed76f9e98666685a5fb16524dc56
#
_entry.id   e630ed76f9e98666685a5fb16524dc56
#
_cell.length_a   1.000
_cell.length_b   1.000
_cell.length_c   1.000
_cell.angle_alpha   90.00
_cell.angle_beta   90.00
_cell.angle_gamma   90.00
#
_symmetry.space_group_name_H-M   'P 1'
#
loop_
_entity.id
_entity.type
_entity.pdbx_description
1 polymer ?
#
loop_
_entity_poly.entity_id
_entity_poly.type
_entity_poly.pdbx_seq_one_letter_code
_entity_poly.pdbx_strand_id
1 'polypeptide(L)'
;MNFNKHYDLIGKHAFLSPSKHTWLGYSKDQLRQAYISANAAARGTKLHAIAKELIEEGIKVRGNKQTFAAYVNDAIGYGMTPEQPLYFSDNCFGTTDALYYKNGVLRIHDYKSGTTPAHMEQLEIYAALFLMEYERVLGVRPDKVHTELRIYQSDDVLEETMDPDRAEEVMYNIREKDSWAEEFKEER
;
A
#
# COMPACT_ATOMS: atom_id res chain seq x y z
N MET A 1 -22.40 -32.50 27.24
CA MET A 1 -22.68 -32.18 25.81
C MET A 1 -21.38 -32.18 25.04
N ASN A 2 -21.26 -32.88 23.92
CA ASN A 2 -20.08 -32.83 23.08
C ASN A 2 -20.33 -31.80 22.00
N PHE A 3 -19.43 -30.78 21.92
CA PHE A 3 -19.47 -29.73 20.88
C PHE A 3 -18.85 -30.24 19.59
N ASN A 4 -19.43 -29.83 18.43
CA ASN A 4 -18.80 -30.06 17.14
C ASN A 4 -17.47 -29.32 17.03
N LYS A 5 -16.47 -30.05 16.57
CA LYS A 5 -15.10 -29.50 16.47
C LYS A 5 -14.84 -29.05 15.03
N HIS A 6 -14.99 -27.75 14.76
CA HIS A 6 -14.74 -27.13 13.47
C HIS A 6 -13.29 -26.63 13.39
N TYR A 7 -12.31 -27.54 13.48
CA TYR A 7 -10.88 -27.19 13.51
C TYR A 7 -10.41 -26.41 12.28
N ASP A 8 -11.03 -26.64 11.14
CA ASP A 8 -10.78 -25.95 9.89
C ASP A 8 -11.23 -24.49 9.88
N LEU A 9 -12.05 -24.07 10.86
CA LEU A 9 -12.56 -22.70 11.00
C LEU A 9 -11.80 -21.86 12.04
N ILE A 10 -10.90 -22.48 12.81
CA ILE A 10 -10.13 -21.76 13.84
C ILE A 10 -9.29 -20.66 13.20
N GLY A 11 -9.43 -19.42 13.71
CA GLY A 11 -8.73 -18.24 13.20
C GLY A 11 -9.29 -17.67 11.90
N LYS A 12 -10.33 -18.28 11.31
CA LYS A 12 -11.01 -17.75 10.12
C LYS A 12 -12.22 -16.90 10.50
N HIS A 13 -12.50 -15.90 9.70
CA HIS A 13 -13.69 -15.05 9.84
C HIS A 13 -14.57 -15.17 8.60
N ALA A 14 -15.84 -15.51 8.82
CA ALA A 14 -16.84 -15.52 7.75
C ALA A 14 -17.24 -14.08 7.37
N PHE A 15 -17.81 -13.91 6.19
CA PHE A 15 -18.40 -12.64 5.77
C PHE A 15 -19.47 -12.16 6.76
N LEU A 16 -20.36 -13.06 7.21
CA LEU A 16 -21.34 -12.78 8.26
C LEU A 16 -20.79 -13.19 9.64
N SER A 17 -19.63 -12.65 10.00
CA SER A 17 -19.01 -12.96 11.29
C SER A 17 -19.78 -12.31 12.44
N PRO A 18 -20.01 -13.03 13.56
CA PRO A 18 -20.64 -12.46 14.77
C PRO A 18 -19.91 -11.23 15.32
N SER A 19 -18.61 -11.16 15.20
CA SER A 19 -17.82 -9.99 15.63
C SER A 19 -18.11 -8.72 14.82
N LYS A 20 -18.71 -8.86 13.62
CA LYS A 20 -19.15 -7.74 12.76
C LYS A 20 -20.68 -7.67 12.70
N HIS A 21 -21.33 -7.74 13.82
CA HIS A 21 -22.79 -7.91 14.00
C HIS A 21 -23.69 -6.90 13.28
N THR A 22 -23.14 -5.78 12.77
CA THR A 22 -23.92 -4.73 12.05
C THR A 22 -24.69 -5.25 10.84
N TRP A 23 -24.25 -6.37 10.24
CA TRP A 23 -24.93 -6.99 9.09
C TRP A 23 -26.35 -7.49 9.42
N LEU A 24 -26.68 -7.70 10.70
CA LEU A 24 -28.05 -8.07 11.12
C LEU A 24 -29.08 -7.00 10.74
N GLY A 25 -28.68 -5.71 10.68
CA GLY A 25 -29.54 -4.59 10.31
C GLY A 25 -29.50 -4.25 8.81
N TYR A 26 -28.72 -4.95 7.99
CA TYR A 26 -28.56 -4.60 6.59
C TYR A 26 -29.79 -4.99 5.77
N SER A 27 -30.25 -4.10 4.89
CA SER A 27 -31.12 -4.47 3.77
C SER A 27 -30.36 -5.39 2.80
N LYS A 28 -31.11 -6.05 1.89
CA LYS A 28 -30.52 -6.88 0.84
C LYS A 28 -29.48 -6.10 0.00
N ASP A 29 -29.74 -4.84 -0.31
CA ASP A 29 -28.85 -4.02 -1.13
C ASP A 29 -27.59 -3.61 -0.33
N GLN A 30 -27.72 -3.25 0.93
CA GLN A 30 -26.58 -2.97 1.81
C GLN A 30 -25.70 -4.22 1.98
N LEU A 31 -26.30 -5.38 2.19
CA LEU A 31 -25.55 -6.63 2.30
C LEU A 31 -24.84 -6.98 1.00
N ARG A 32 -25.48 -6.74 -0.15
CA ARG A 32 -24.87 -6.93 -1.48
C ARG A 32 -23.65 -6.02 -1.66
N GLN A 33 -23.75 -4.74 -1.31
CA GLN A 33 -22.63 -3.82 -1.40
C GLN A 33 -21.47 -4.21 -0.48
N ALA A 34 -21.76 -4.59 0.76
CA ALA A 34 -20.77 -5.09 1.70
C ALA A 34 -20.05 -6.36 1.17
N TYR A 35 -20.80 -7.28 0.55
CA TYR A 35 -20.24 -8.50 -0.04
C TYR A 35 -19.33 -8.19 -1.24
N ILE A 36 -19.75 -7.29 -2.13
CA ILE A 36 -18.95 -6.84 -3.28
C ILE A 36 -17.64 -6.22 -2.79
N SER A 37 -17.71 -5.32 -1.80
CA SER A 37 -16.53 -4.66 -1.21
C SER A 37 -15.57 -5.66 -0.55
N ALA A 38 -16.09 -6.62 0.20
CA ALA A 38 -15.27 -7.66 0.84
C ALA A 38 -14.55 -8.56 -0.20
N ASN A 39 -15.23 -8.92 -1.28
CA ASN A 39 -14.63 -9.71 -2.37
C ASN A 39 -13.61 -8.89 -3.18
N ALA A 40 -13.85 -7.60 -3.38
CA ALA A 40 -12.90 -6.72 -4.05
C ALA A 40 -11.59 -6.59 -3.25
N ALA A 41 -11.69 -6.41 -1.93
CA ALA A 41 -10.52 -6.38 -1.04
C ALA A 41 -9.72 -7.69 -1.07
N ALA A 42 -10.42 -8.84 -0.97
CA ALA A 42 -9.78 -10.16 -1.04
C ALA A 42 -9.10 -10.41 -2.40
N ARG A 43 -9.71 -9.93 -3.49
CA ARG A 43 -9.11 -9.99 -4.84
C ARG A 43 -7.87 -9.10 -4.93
N GLY A 44 -7.92 -7.89 -4.36
CA GLY A 44 -6.79 -6.97 -4.31
C GLY A 44 -5.58 -7.64 -3.66
N THR A 45 -5.74 -8.17 -2.45
CA THR A 45 -4.66 -8.87 -1.72
C THR A 45 -4.04 -10.01 -2.54
N LYS A 46 -4.85 -10.80 -3.26
CA LYS A 46 -4.33 -11.86 -4.14
C LYS A 46 -3.54 -11.32 -5.32
N LEU A 47 -3.97 -10.22 -5.92
CA LEU A 47 -3.27 -9.61 -7.04
C LEU A 47 -1.92 -9.03 -6.62
N HIS A 48 -1.83 -8.40 -5.44
CA HIS A 48 -0.55 -7.94 -4.89
C HIS A 48 0.41 -9.11 -4.64
N ALA A 49 -0.07 -10.22 -4.05
CA ALA A 49 0.77 -11.41 -3.85
C ALA A 49 1.29 -11.99 -5.19
N ILE A 50 0.44 -12.09 -6.21
CA ILE A 50 0.84 -12.55 -7.55
C ILE A 50 1.85 -11.55 -8.17
N ALA A 51 1.60 -10.25 -8.07
CA ALA A 51 2.51 -9.24 -8.61
C ALA A 51 3.90 -9.35 -7.96
N LYS A 52 3.95 -9.51 -6.63
CA LYS A 52 5.20 -9.72 -5.91
C LYS A 52 5.99 -10.89 -6.48
N GLU A 53 5.37 -12.07 -6.58
CA GLU A 53 6.02 -13.27 -7.13
C GLU A 53 6.54 -13.04 -8.56
N LEU A 54 5.73 -12.41 -9.43
CA LEU A 54 6.12 -12.13 -10.81
C LEU A 54 7.31 -11.16 -10.89
N ILE A 55 7.33 -10.13 -10.04
CA ILE A 55 8.41 -9.14 -9.99
C ILE A 55 9.69 -9.79 -9.48
N GLU A 56 9.63 -10.57 -8.40
CA GLU A 56 10.78 -11.27 -7.80
C GLU A 56 11.40 -12.26 -8.79
N GLU A 57 10.58 -12.99 -9.55
CA GLU A 57 11.03 -13.95 -10.55
C GLU A 57 11.37 -13.31 -11.93
N GLY A 58 11.12 -12.02 -12.11
CA GLY A 58 11.35 -11.32 -13.39
C GLY A 58 10.44 -11.79 -14.53
N ILE A 59 9.27 -12.36 -14.20
CA ILE A 59 8.33 -12.91 -15.16
C ILE A 59 7.38 -11.82 -15.68
N LYS A 60 7.60 -11.36 -16.90
CA LYS A 60 6.75 -10.34 -17.54
C LYS A 60 5.38 -10.88 -17.91
N VAL A 61 4.36 -10.08 -17.63
CA VAL A 61 2.97 -10.37 -17.97
C VAL A 61 2.69 -9.97 -19.43
N ARG A 62 2.11 -10.89 -20.20
CA ARG A 62 1.67 -10.61 -21.59
C ARG A 62 0.30 -9.94 -21.57
N GLY A 63 0.16 -8.80 -22.22
CA GLY A 63 -1.11 -8.07 -22.33
C GLY A 63 -0.88 -6.58 -22.51
N ASN A 64 -1.61 -5.94 -23.44
CA ASN A 64 -1.26 -4.59 -23.89
C ASN A 64 -1.98 -3.46 -23.16
N LYS A 65 -2.96 -3.73 -22.29
CA LYS A 65 -3.81 -2.67 -21.70
C LYS A 65 -4.34 -2.97 -20.29
N GLN A 66 -3.80 -3.96 -19.60
CA GLN A 66 -4.21 -4.19 -18.22
C GLN A 66 -3.23 -3.50 -17.29
N THR A 67 -3.72 -2.62 -16.44
CA THR A 67 -2.95 -1.88 -15.43
C THR A 67 -2.06 -2.80 -14.61
N PHE A 68 -2.53 -4.01 -14.30
CA PHE A 68 -1.74 -5.04 -13.61
C PHE A 68 -0.48 -5.42 -14.39
N ALA A 69 -0.62 -5.67 -15.71
CA ALA A 69 0.53 -6.03 -16.56
C ALA A 69 1.52 -4.87 -16.70
N ALA A 70 1.02 -3.64 -16.84
CA ALA A 70 1.86 -2.44 -16.87
C ALA A 70 2.65 -2.28 -15.57
N TYR A 71 1.99 -2.37 -14.42
CA TYR A 71 2.61 -2.30 -13.11
C TYR A 71 3.74 -3.32 -12.94
N VAL A 72 3.44 -4.61 -13.17
CA VAL A 72 4.43 -5.69 -13.02
C VAL A 72 5.60 -5.50 -13.96
N ASN A 73 5.32 -5.19 -15.24
CA ASN A 73 6.37 -5.05 -16.25
C ASN A 73 7.25 -3.83 -16.03
N ASP A 74 6.69 -2.72 -15.55
CA ASP A 74 7.44 -1.52 -15.20
C ASP A 74 8.29 -1.77 -13.95
N ALA A 75 7.74 -2.40 -12.92
CA ALA A 75 8.50 -2.76 -11.74
C ALA A 75 9.71 -3.65 -12.07
N ILE A 76 9.52 -4.66 -12.93
CA ILE A 76 10.63 -5.49 -13.44
C ILE A 76 11.60 -4.63 -14.26
N GLY A 77 11.08 -3.75 -15.14
CA GLY A 77 11.90 -2.92 -16.02
C GLY A 77 12.81 -1.95 -15.27
N TYR A 78 12.33 -1.40 -14.18
CA TYR A 78 13.10 -0.52 -13.28
C TYR A 78 13.94 -1.29 -12.23
N GLY A 79 13.78 -2.60 -12.10
CA GLY A 79 14.46 -3.40 -11.08
C GLY A 79 14.00 -3.04 -9.67
N MET A 80 12.69 -2.83 -9.50
CA MET A 80 12.09 -2.45 -8.22
C MET A 80 12.03 -3.64 -7.26
N THR A 81 12.07 -3.34 -5.96
CA THR A 81 11.83 -4.30 -4.88
C THR A 81 10.34 -4.29 -4.56
N PRO A 82 9.60 -5.41 -4.70
CA PRO A 82 8.20 -5.49 -4.33
C PRO A 82 8.01 -5.61 -2.82
N GLU A 83 6.85 -5.14 -2.32
CA GLU A 83 6.42 -5.27 -0.92
C GLU A 83 7.50 -4.84 0.09
N GLN A 84 8.13 -3.67 -0.18
CA GLN A 84 9.19 -3.13 0.69
C GLN A 84 8.57 -2.43 1.90
N PRO A 85 8.80 -2.93 3.14
CA PRO A 85 8.41 -2.21 4.35
C PRO A 85 9.26 -0.95 4.53
N LEU A 86 8.61 0.11 5.02
CA LEU A 86 9.24 1.36 5.44
C LEU A 86 8.78 1.69 6.86
N TYR A 87 9.68 2.16 7.68
CA TYR A 87 9.45 2.36 9.11
C TYR A 87 9.98 3.72 9.58
N PHE A 88 9.16 4.43 10.31
CA PHE A 88 9.57 5.61 11.07
C PHE A 88 9.46 5.34 12.58
N SER A 89 8.30 4.84 13.03
CA SER A 89 8.01 4.52 14.42
C SER A 89 6.94 3.43 14.50
N ASP A 90 6.63 2.96 15.73
CA ASP A 90 5.53 2.01 15.96
C ASP A 90 4.15 2.58 15.64
N ASN A 91 4.03 3.90 15.48
CA ASN A 91 2.79 4.56 15.05
C ASN A 91 2.77 4.85 13.55
N CYS A 92 3.92 4.84 12.89
CA CYS A 92 4.03 5.25 11.48
C CYS A 92 4.99 4.34 10.71
N PHE A 93 4.44 3.35 10.03
CA PHE A 93 5.11 2.42 9.12
C PHE A 93 4.12 1.90 8.08
N GLY A 94 4.64 1.29 7.03
CA GLY A 94 3.80 0.67 6.01
C GLY A 94 4.63 -0.08 4.99
N THR A 95 3.97 -0.71 4.01
CA THR A 95 4.63 -1.49 2.96
C THR A 95 4.26 -0.92 1.60
N THR A 96 5.26 -0.57 0.79
CA THR A 96 5.06 -0.12 -0.60
C THR A 96 4.84 -1.33 -1.49
N ASP A 97 4.01 -1.19 -2.53
CA ASP A 97 3.82 -2.28 -3.50
C ASP A 97 5.09 -2.54 -4.32
N ALA A 98 5.79 -1.48 -4.76
CA ALA A 98 7.12 -1.59 -5.34
C ALA A 98 7.93 -0.31 -5.12
N LEU A 99 9.22 -0.48 -4.81
CA LEU A 99 10.14 0.61 -4.52
C LEU A 99 11.48 0.40 -5.24
N TYR A 100 12.06 1.50 -5.69
CA TYR A 100 13.40 1.53 -6.26
C TYR A 100 14.13 2.80 -5.82
N TYR A 101 15.40 2.66 -5.42
CA TYR A 101 16.28 3.80 -5.22
C TYR A 101 17.66 3.54 -5.78
N LYS A 102 18.14 4.46 -6.61
CA LYS A 102 19.53 4.45 -7.10
C LYS A 102 19.94 5.83 -7.61
N ASN A 103 21.16 6.24 -7.26
CA ASN A 103 21.79 7.48 -7.78
C ASN A 103 20.92 8.74 -7.57
N GLY A 104 20.25 8.86 -6.42
CA GLY A 104 19.41 10.01 -6.11
C GLY A 104 18.04 10.00 -6.78
N VAL A 105 17.62 8.89 -7.39
CA VAL A 105 16.28 8.72 -7.95
C VAL A 105 15.52 7.68 -7.14
N LEU A 106 14.41 8.10 -6.53
CA LEU A 106 13.43 7.27 -5.83
C LEU A 106 12.22 7.06 -6.72
N ARG A 107 11.78 5.80 -6.87
CA ARG A 107 10.52 5.45 -7.54
C ARG A 107 9.64 4.64 -6.61
N ILE A 108 8.39 5.03 -6.50
CA ILE A 108 7.37 4.30 -5.74
C ILE A 108 6.18 4.05 -6.66
N HIS A 109 5.86 2.79 -6.85
CA HIS A 109 4.73 2.35 -7.66
C HIS A 109 3.70 1.65 -6.77
N ASP A 110 2.42 1.91 -7.05
CA ASP A 110 1.28 1.33 -6.34
C ASP A 110 0.24 0.82 -7.33
N TYR A 111 -0.30 -0.37 -7.07
CA TYR A 111 -1.32 -0.99 -7.91
C TYR A 111 -2.67 -1.01 -7.20
N LYS A 112 -3.68 -0.45 -7.82
CA LYS A 112 -5.06 -0.41 -7.33
C LYS A 112 -5.98 -1.24 -8.20
N SER A 113 -6.52 -2.35 -7.67
CA SER A 113 -7.51 -3.19 -8.34
C SER A 113 -8.94 -2.67 -8.23
N GLY A 114 -9.19 -1.68 -7.36
CA GLY A 114 -10.49 -1.07 -7.13
C GLY A 114 -10.79 0.07 -8.09
N THR A 115 -12.06 0.51 -8.10
CA THR A 115 -12.55 1.64 -8.92
C THR A 115 -12.67 2.96 -8.14
N THR A 116 -12.53 2.93 -6.82
CA THR A 116 -12.47 4.15 -6.02
C THR A 116 -11.21 4.92 -6.39
N PRO A 117 -11.31 6.21 -6.75
CA PRO A 117 -10.14 7.00 -7.12
C PRO A 117 -9.02 6.87 -6.07
N ALA A 118 -7.83 6.56 -6.53
CA ALA A 118 -6.66 6.53 -5.67
C ALA A 118 -6.11 7.95 -5.45
N HIS A 119 -5.43 8.14 -4.35
CA HIS A 119 -4.84 9.40 -3.94
C HIS A 119 -3.33 9.28 -3.87
N MET A 120 -2.63 10.29 -4.40
CA MET A 120 -1.17 10.31 -4.46
C MET A 120 -0.53 10.47 -3.06
N GLU A 121 -1.26 11.03 -2.10
CA GLU A 121 -0.80 11.27 -0.73
C GLU A 121 -0.27 10.01 -0.04
N GLN A 122 -0.79 8.83 -0.38
CA GLN A 122 -0.26 7.56 0.15
C GLN A 122 1.19 7.38 -0.28
N LEU A 123 1.51 7.66 -1.54
CA LEU A 123 2.85 7.49 -2.10
C LEU A 123 3.79 8.60 -1.60
N GLU A 124 3.27 9.81 -1.40
CA GLU A 124 4.02 10.91 -0.77
C GLU A 124 4.46 10.54 0.65
N ILE A 125 3.58 9.91 1.44
CA ILE A 125 3.90 9.42 2.79
C ILE A 125 4.99 8.34 2.70
N TYR A 126 4.88 7.38 1.79
CA TYR A 126 5.93 6.38 1.60
C TYR A 126 7.27 7.01 1.18
N ALA A 127 7.24 8.00 0.30
CA ALA A 127 8.45 8.73 -0.09
C ALA A 127 9.09 9.43 1.12
N ALA A 128 8.30 10.12 1.94
CA ALA A 128 8.76 10.76 3.16
C ALA A 128 9.34 9.74 4.17
N LEU A 129 8.68 8.59 4.37
CA LEU A 129 9.18 7.51 5.22
C LEU A 129 10.54 7.00 4.71
N PHE A 130 10.68 6.77 3.40
CA PHE A 130 11.95 6.36 2.80
C PHE A 130 13.04 7.40 3.02
N LEU A 131 12.76 8.67 2.77
CA LEU A 131 13.73 9.75 2.93
C LEU A 131 14.19 9.87 4.38
N MET A 132 13.31 9.69 5.36
CA MET A 132 13.65 9.74 6.80
C MET A 132 14.42 8.50 7.25
N GLU A 133 13.98 7.31 6.87
CA GLU A 133 14.59 6.04 7.30
C GLU A 133 16.02 5.89 6.75
N TYR A 134 16.21 6.28 5.48
CA TYR A 134 17.47 6.09 4.76
C TYR A 134 18.32 7.35 4.66
N GLU A 135 17.97 8.46 5.30
CA GLU A 135 18.67 9.77 5.21
C GLU A 135 20.20 9.65 5.25
N ARG A 136 20.72 8.82 6.15
CA ARG A 136 22.16 8.67 6.36
C ARG A 136 22.89 7.90 5.25
N VAL A 137 22.17 7.19 4.40
CA VAL A 137 22.72 6.31 3.37
C VAL A 137 22.31 6.67 1.95
N LEU A 138 21.51 7.72 1.77
CA LEU A 138 21.05 8.19 0.45
C LEU A 138 22.20 8.61 -0.49
N GLY A 139 23.31 9.05 0.08
CA GLY A 139 24.45 9.61 -0.67
C GLY A 139 24.21 11.03 -1.21
N VAL A 140 23.00 11.56 -1.08
CA VAL A 140 22.58 12.93 -1.40
C VAL A 140 21.65 13.43 -0.28
N ARG A 141 21.47 14.75 -0.20
CA ARG A 141 20.49 15.31 0.74
C ARG A 141 19.07 14.93 0.32
N PRO A 142 18.13 14.72 1.27
CA PRO A 142 16.73 14.37 0.95
C PRO A 142 16.07 15.34 -0.06
N ASP A 143 16.34 16.64 0.04
CA ASP A 143 15.85 17.67 -0.88
C ASP A 143 16.45 17.60 -2.30
N LYS A 144 17.42 16.73 -2.53
CA LYS A 144 18.06 16.46 -3.84
C LYS A 144 17.66 15.10 -4.43
N VAL A 145 16.83 14.36 -3.74
CA VAL A 145 16.28 13.10 -4.28
C VAL A 145 15.18 13.44 -5.27
N HIS A 146 15.34 12.96 -6.52
CA HIS A 146 14.29 13.03 -7.52
C HIS A 146 13.28 11.90 -7.26
N THR A 147 12.05 12.25 -6.87
CA THR A 147 11.04 11.28 -6.44
C THR A 147 9.92 11.16 -7.48
N GLU A 148 9.80 9.99 -8.10
CA GLU A 148 8.76 9.63 -9.07
C GLU A 148 7.73 8.72 -8.42
N LEU A 149 6.46 9.09 -8.47
CA LEU A 149 5.32 8.37 -7.90
C LEU A 149 4.38 7.92 -9.00
N ARG A 150 3.93 6.65 -8.98
CA ARG A 150 2.99 6.12 -9.97
C ARG A 150 1.91 5.27 -9.32
N ILE A 151 0.66 5.52 -9.73
CA ILE A 151 -0.49 4.70 -9.38
C ILE A 151 -1.07 4.08 -10.65
N TYR A 152 -1.16 2.75 -10.65
CA TYR A 152 -1.74 1.96 -11.74
C TYR A 152 -3.17 1.58 -11.39
N GLN A 153 -4.16 2.20 -12.02
CA GLN A 153 -5.58 1.96 -11.72
C GLN A 153 -6.47 2.13 -12.96
N SER A 154 -7.46 1.28 -13.12
CA SER A 154 -8.56 1.44 -14.10
C SER A 154 -8.08 1.68 -15.55
N ASP A 155 -7.07 0.95 -15.98
CA ASP A 155 -6.40 1.06 -17.29
C ASP A 155 -5.69 2.40 -17.54
N ASP A 156 -5.37 3.11 -16.46
CA ASP A 156 -4.64 4.37 -16.49
C ASP A 156 -3.43 4.32 -15.53
N VAL A 157 -2.47 5.21 -15.75
CA VAL A 157 -1.30 5.40 -14.88
C VAL A 157 -1.22 6.87 -14.50
N LEU A 158 -1.45 7.14 -13.22
CA LEU A 158 -1.23 8.47 -12.66
C LEU A 158 0.25 8.60 -12.30
N GLU A 159 0.92 9.61 -12.83
CA GLU A 159 2.33 9.88 -12.57
C GLU A 159 2.49 11.27 -11.96
N GLU A 160 3.34 11.36 -10.95
CA GLU A 160 3.69 12.61 -10.30
C GLU A 160 5.17 12.61 -9.92
N THR A 161 5.80 13.79 -10.02
CA THR A 161 7.10 14.05 -9.41
C THR A 161 6.88 14.85 -8.14
N MET A 162 7.27 14.28 -7.00
CA MET A 162 7.11 14.93 -5.71
C MET A 162 8.04 16.13 -5.58
N ASP A 163 7.48 17.29 -5.27
CA ASP A 163 8.25 18.50 -4.99
C ASP A 163 9.03 18.35 -3.68
N PRO A 164 10.31 18.79 -3.59
CA PRO A 164 11.08 18.75 -2.36
C PRO A 164 10.43 19.47 -1.17
N ASP A 165 9.77 20.62 -1.40
CA ASP A 165 9.06 21.35 -0.34
C ASP A 165 7.85 20.52 0.18
N ARG A 166 7.17 19.81 -0.72
CA ARG A 166 6.11 18.88 -0.35
C ARG A 166 6.65 17.69 0.46
N ALA A 167 7.82 17.17 0.10
CA ALA A 167 8.46 16.11 0.86
C ALA A 167 8.79 16.57 2.29
N GLU A 168 9.34 17.78 2.46
CA GLU A 168 9.61 18.36 3.77
C GLU A 168 8.34 18.58 4.60
N GLU A 169 7.27 19.08 3.98
CA GLU A 169 5.95 19.23 4.62
C GLU A 169 5.42 17.90 5.15
N VAL A 170 5.45 16.85 4.32
CA VAL A 170 4.97 15.51 4.71
C VAL A 170 5.83 14.94 5.84
N MET A 171 7.16 15.04 5.76
CA MET A 171 8.08 14.61 6.82
C MET A 171 7.84 15.35 8.13
N TYR A 172 7.58 16.67 8.07
CA TYR A 172 7.22 17.46 9.25
C TYR A 172 5.91 16.95 9.87
N ASN A 173 4.89 16.78 9.06
CA ASN A 173 3.59 16.28 9.49
C ASN A 173 3.67 14.89 10.15
N ILE A 174 4.48 13.99 9.59
CA ILE A 174 4.70 12.65 10.18
C ILE A 174 5.30 12.79 11.58
N ARG A 175 6.37 13.58 11.75
CA ARG A 175 7.02 13.79 13.08
C ARG A 175 6.05 14.41 14.10
N GLU A 176 5.29 15.42 13.68
CA GLU A 176 4.33 16.10 14.54
C GLU A 176 3.22 15.15 15.01
N LYS A 177 2.61 14.40 14.08
CA LYS A 177 1.52 13.46 14.40
C LYS A 177 2.02 12.26 15.22
N ASP A 178 3.23 11.80 14.96
CA ASP A 178 3.87 10.75 15.75
C ASP A 178 4.11 11.20 17.21
N SER A 179 4.60 12.43 17.38
CA SER A 179 4.75 13.01 18.74
C SER A 179 3.42 13.07 19.50
N TRP A 180 2.35 13.51 18.84
CA TRP A 180 1.02 13.50 19.48
C TRP A 180 0.52 12.08 19.81
N ALA A 181 0.79 11.10 18.93
CA ALA A 181 0.43 9.72 19.19
C ALA A 181 1.18 9.14 20.40
N GLU A 182 2.43 9.54 20.63
CA GLU A 182 3.18 9.15 21.85
C GLU A 182 2.57 9.81 23.10
N GLU A 183 2.25 11.10 23.05
CA GLU A 183 1.57 11.79 24.17
C GLU A 183 0.26 11.10 24.59
N PHE A 184 -0.55 10.65 23.60
CA PHE A 184 -1.82 9.95 23.88
C PHE A 184 -1.64 8.60 24.56
N LYS A 185 -0.46 7.96 24.45
CA LYS A 185 -0.16 6.71 25.17
C LYS A 185 0.07 6.95 26.65
N GLU A 186 0.62 8.12 27.01
CA GLU A 186 0.90 8.49 28.41
C GLU A 186 -0.37 8.93 29.17
N GLU A 187 -1.44 9.30 28.45
CA GLU A 187 -2.73 9.68 29.04
C GLU A 187 -3.59 8.48 29.48
N ARG A 188 -3.13 7.24 29.33
CA ARG A 188 -3.83 6.00 29.72
C ARG A 188 -3.27 5.46 31.03
#